data_a23a17a0fdf001a5646e6006d22fea3b
#
_entry.id   a23a17a0fdf001a5646e6006d22fea3b
#
_cell.length_a   1.000
_cell.length_b   1.000
_cell.length_c   1.000
_cell.angle_alpha   90.00
_cell.angle_beta   90.00
_cell.angle_gamma   90.00
#
_symmetry.space_group_name_H-M   'P 1'
#
loop_
_entity.id
_entity.type
_entity.pdbx_description
1 polymer ?
#
loop_
_entity_poly.entity_id
_entity_poly.type
_entity_poly.pdbx_seq_one_letter_code
_entity_poly.pdbx_strand_id
1 'polypeptide(L)'
;MIQRVQSLFLLVAAAVAIAVLFIPIGNIIDATGFSLYQYDAFSLKKEGVGVLSTLYIAILWGVSAILSIVTIFMFKNRALQVRLNGVNMLVMLAALITMLYIYPNFIFEKRQVVTSTTALEFNRLILISLVPAVSLYLANMFIKKDEKKVRAADRLR
;
A
#
# COMPACT_ATOMS: atom_id res chain seq x y z
N MET A 1 22.08 -13.83 -11.30
CA MET A 1 20.69 -14.11 -11.73
C MET A 1 19.62 -13.78 -10.65
N ILE A 2 19.89 -13.94 -9.38
CA ILE A 2 18.91 -13.73 -8.28
C ILE A 2 18.48 -12.25 -8.13
N GLN A 3 19.36 -11.30 -8.43
CA GLN A 3 19.03 -9.85 -8.39
C GLN A 3 17.85 -9.46 -9.27
N ARG A 4 17.63 -10.14 -10.39
CA ARG A 4 16.49 -9.88 -11.29
C ARG A 4 15.15 -10.21 -10.65
N VAL A 5 15.11 -11.28 -9.84
CA VAL A 5 13.87 -11.70 -9.15
C VAL A 5 13.47 -10.71 -8.05
N GLN A 6 14.45 -10.20 -7.29
CA GLN A 6 14.22 -9.17 -6.26
C GLN A 6 13.65 -7.88 -6.85
N SER A 7 14.27 -7.41 -7.94
CA SER A 7 13.81 -6.21 -8.64
C SER A 7 12.41 -6.39 -9.23
N LEU A 8 12.05 -7.60 -9.67
CA LEU A 8 10.71 -7.90 -10.15
C LEU A 8 9.66 -7.74 -9.05
N PHE A 9 9.90 -8.29 -7.86
CA PHE A 9 8.96 -8.13 -6.74
C PHE A 9 8.82 -6.67 -6.29
N LEU A 10 9.92 -5.91 -6.25
CA LEU A 10 9.88 -4.48 -5.92
C LEU A 10 9.13 -3.68 -6.99
N LEU A 11 9.29 -4.04 -8.27
CA LEU A 11 8.58 -3.41 -9.37
C LEU A 11 7.07 -3.71 -9.30
N VAL A 12 6.69 -4.96 -9.02
CA VAL A 12 5.29 -5.33 -8.79
C VAL A 12 4.70 -4.55 -7.62
N ALA A 13 5.44 -4.45 -6.50
CA ALA A 13 5.00 -3.66 -5.35
C ALA A 13 4.77 -2.19 -5.71
N ALA A 14 5.70 -1.56 -6.45
CA ALA A 14 5.57 -0.18 -6.90
C ALA A 14 4.38 0.01 -7.85
N ALA A 15 4.25 -0.86 -8.86
CA ALA A 15 3.19 -0.77 -9.86
C ALA A 15 1.79 -0.93 -9.23
N VAL A 16 1.62 -1.90 -8.33
CA VAL A 16 0.35 -2.11 -7.64
C VAL A 16 0.08 -0.98 -6.63
N ALA A 17 1.10 -0.48 -5.92
CA ALA A 17 0.93 0.66 -5.02
C ALA A 17 0.44 1.92 -5.77
N ILE A 18 0.92 2.15 -6.98
CA ILE A 18 0.44 3.22 -7.85
C ILE A 18 -0.99 2.92 -8.34
N ALA A 19 -1.27 1.69 -8.75
CA ALA A 19 -2.61 1.30 -9.24
C ALA A 19 -3.70 1.50 -8.18
N VAL A 20 -3.41 1.18 -6.90
CA VAL A 20 -4.35 1.36 -5.78
C VAL A 20 -4.78 2.83 -5.61
N LEU A 21 -3.95 3.80 -5.99
CA LEU A 21 -4.31 5.22 -5.94
C LEU A 21 -5.50 5.57 -6.84
N PHE A 22 -5.71 4.81 -7.91
CA PHE A 22 -6.74 5.07 -8.92
C PHE A 22 -7.96 4.14 -8.79
N ILE A 23 -7.88 3.13 -7.92
CA ILE A 23 -9.00 2.20 -7.67
C ILE A 23 -9.86 2.75 -6.54
N PRO A 24 -11.19 2.85 -6.71
CA PRO A 24 -12.08 3.22 -5.62
C PRO A 24 -12.01 2.16 -4.52
N ILE A 25 -11.80 2.62 -3.29
CA ILE A 25 -11.61 1.76 -2.10
C ILE A 25 -12.95 1.12 -1.71
N GLY A 26 -14.02 1.90 -1.77
CA GLY A 26 -15.36 1.44 -1.42
C GLY A 26 -16.42 2.50 -1.60
N ASN A 27 -17.65 2.16 -1.24
CA ASN A 27 -18.78 3.06 -1.27
C ASN A 27 -19.47 3.06 0.10
N ILE A 28 -19.97 4.23 0.52
CA ILE A 28 -20.88 4.33 1.65
C ILE A 28 -22.30 4.23 1.09
N ILE A 29 -22.99 3.19 1.49
CA ILE A 29 -24.36 2.87 1.02
C ILE A 29 -25.38 3.14 2.12
N ASP A 30 -26.59 3.53 1.72
CA ASP A 30 -27.74 3.66 2.61
C ASP A 30 -28.44 2.30 2.80
N ALA A 31 -29.40 2.22 3.73
CA ALA A 31 -30.23 1.05 3.98
C ALA A 31 -30.98 0.52 2.72
N THR A 32 -31.19 1.36 1.73
CA THR A 32 -31.77 1.03 0.43
C THR A 32 -30.77 0.46 -0.57
N GLY A 33 -29.46 0.38 -0.22
CA GLY A 33 -28.40 -0.05 -1.12
C GLY A 33 -27.93 1.03 -2.11
N PHE A 34 -28.39 2.27 -1.95
CA PHE A 34 -27.96 3.37 -2.81
C PHE A 34 -26.62 3.93 -2.34
N SER A 35 -25.65 4.12 -3.24
CA SER A 35 -24.33 4.69 -2.92
C SER A 35 -24.43 6.19 -2.69
N LEU A 36 -24.22 6.62 -1.45
CA LEU A 36 -24.24 8.04 -1.07
C LEU A 36 -22.88 8.71 -1.31
N TYR A 37 -21.79 8.01 -1.02
CA TYR A 37 -20.43 8.53 -1.15
C TYR A 37 -19.51 7.46 -1.73
N GLN A 38 -18.57 7.90 -2.58
CA GLN A 38 -17.48 7.08 -3.09
C GLN A 38 -16.21 7.38 -2.27
N TYR A 39 -15.58 6.34 -1.76
CA TYR A 39 -14.35 6.40 -0.98
C TYR A 39 -13.15 6.08 -1.87
N ASP A 40 -12.33 7.09 -2.16
CA ASP A 40 -11.12 6.99 -2.96
C ASP A 40 -9.87 7.29 -2.11
N ALA A 41 -8.69 7.03 -2.66
CA ALA A 41 -7.42 7.33 -1.99
C ALA A 41 -7.16 8.83 -1.80
N PHE A 42 -7.76 9.70 -2.61
CA PHE A 42 -7.56 11.16 -2.56
C PHE A 42 -8.68 11.91 -1.84
N SER A 43 -9.90 11.44 -1.96
CA SER A 43 -11.07 12.12 -1.40
C SER A 43 -12.26 11.18 -1.22
N LEU A 44 -13.10 11.51 -0.24
CA LEU A 44 -14.46 10.99 -0.16
C LEU A 44 -15.34 11.89 -1.03
N LYS A 45 -16.01 11.34 -2.03
CA LYS A 45 -16.80 12.07 -3.03
C LYS A 45 -18.29 11.82 -2.84
N LYS A 46 -19.07 12.88 -2.94
CA LYS A 46 -20.53 12.83 -3.09
C LYS A 46 -20.89 13.38 -4.46
N GLU A 47 -21.56 12.59 -5.31
CA GLU A 47 -21.92 12.99 -6.68
C GLU A 47 -20.73 13.56 -7.48
N GLY A 48 -19.54 12.99 -7.31
CA GLY A 48 -18.31 13.43 -7.99
C GLY A 48 -17.57 14.60 -7.32
N VAL A 49 -18.16 15.27 -6.32
CA VAL A 49 -17.54 16.39 -5.60
C VAL A 49 -16.87 15.88 -4.32
N GLY A 50 -15.60 16.25 -4.09
CA GLY A 50 -14.85 15.89 -2.89
C GLY A 50 -15.41 16.59 -1.65
N VAL A 51 -15.85 15.83 -0.64
CA VAL A 51 -16.40 16.34 0.64
C VAL A 51 -15.35 16.29 1.73
N LEU A 52 -14.57 15.21 1.81
CA LEU A 52 -13.51 15.03 2.81
C LEU A 52 -12.23 14.56 2.11
N SER A 53 -11.08 15.06 2.60
CA SER A 53 -9.77 14.67 2.08
C SER A 53 -9.31 13.35 2.69
N THR A 54 -8.86 12.43 1.84
CA THR A 54 -8.20 11.16 2.18
C THR A 54 -6.71 11.16 1.80
N LEU A 55 -6.14 12.33 1.57
CA LEU A 55 -4.76 12.51 1.06
C LEU A 55 -3.69 11.75 1.85
N TYR A 56 -3.89 11.51 3.15
CA TYR A 56 -2.93 10.72 3.94
C TYR A 56 -2.75 9.32 3.39
N ILE A 57 -3.84 8.71 2.86
CA ILE A 57 -3.80 7.39 2.22
C ILE A 57 -2.96 7.49 0.94
N ALA A 58 -3.27 8.48 0.09
CA ALA A 58 -2.52 8.68 -1.15
C ALA A 58 -1.03 8.95 -0.90
N ILE A 59 -0.69 9.74 0.14
CA ILE A 59 0.69 10.01 0.52
C ILE A 59 1.41 8.73 0.94
N LEU A 60 0.82 7.92 1.82
CA LEU A 60 1.43 6.67 2.30
C LEU A 60 1.67 5.68 1.15
N TRP A 61 0.70 5.49 0.26
CA TRP A 61 0.83 4.64 -0.91
C TRP A 61 1.87 5.18 -1.89
N GLY A 62 1.89 6.50 -2.14
CA GLY A 62 2.89 7.16 -2.98
C GLY A 62 4.30 7.03 -2.43
N VAL A 63 4.51 7.24 -1.13
CA VAL A 63 5.80 7.05 -0.46
C VAL A 63 6.26 5.61 -0.58
N SER A 64 5.38 4.62 -0.38
CA SER A 64 5.73 3.21 -0.55
C SER A 64 6.13 2.88 -1.99
N ALA A 65 5.43 3.43 -2.99
CA ALA A 65 5.81 3.26 -4.40
C ALA A 65 7.20 3.84 -4.69
N ILE A 66 7.49 5.06 -4.22
CA ILE A 66 8.79 5.72 -4.38
C ILE A 66 9.89 4.91 -3.69
N LEU A 67 9.67 4.47 -2.44
CA LEU A 67 10.64 3.65 -1.71
C LEU A 67 10.93 2.32 -2.43
N SER A 68 9.91 1.69 -3.02
CA SER A 68 10.10 0.48 -3.82
C SER A 68 11.01 0.74 -5.03
N ILE A 69 10.77 1.83 -5.75
CA ILE A 69 11.58 2.24 -6.90
C ILE A 69 13.03 2.57 -6.48
N VAL A 70 13.20 3.38 -5.43
CA VAL A 70 14.53 3.73 -4.89
C VAL A 70 15.28 2.47 -4.48
N THR A 71 14.61 1.51 -3.83
CA THR A 71 15.21 0.25 -3.41
C THR A 71 15.72 -0.58 -4.60
N ILE A 72 15.07 -0.53 -5.77
CA ILE A 72 15.55 -1.19 -6.99
C ILE A 72 16.92 -0.61 -7.40
N PHE A 73 17.09 0.72 -7.37
CA PHE A 73 18.33 1.37 -7.78
C PHE A 73 19.48 1.19 -6.77
N MET A 74 19.18 0.81 -5.53
CA MET A 74 20.18 0.57 -4.48
C MET A 74 20.84 -0.82 -4.56
N PHE A 75 20.83 -1.48 -5.71
CA PHE A 75 21.35 -2.83 -5.90
C PHE A 75 22.84 -3.02 -5.58
N LYS A 76 23.64 -1.93 -5.61
CA LYS A 76 25.08 -1.95 -5.25
C LYS A 76 25.31 -2.09 -3.74
N ASN A 77 24.42 -1.53 -2.91
CA ASN A 77 24.53 -1.57 -1.45
C ASN A 77 23.39 -2.42 -0.85
N ARG A 78 23.64 -3.73 -0.73
CA ARG A 78 22.65 -4.71 -0.26
C ARG A 78 22.17 -4.46 1.17
N ALA A 79 23.06 -4.02 2.05
CA ALA A 79 22.71 -3.71 3.44
C ALA A 79 21.71 -2.54 3.53
N LEU A 80 21.92 -1.51 2.70
CA LEU A 80 20.99 -0.38 2.59
C LEU A 80 19.68 -0.82 1.95
N GLN A 81 19.71 -1.67 0.93
CA GLN A 81 18.53 -2.22 0.27
C GLN A 81 17.63 -2.98 1.25
N VAL A 82 18.21 -3.82 2.13
CA VAL A 82 17.44 -4.53 3.18
C VAL A 82 16.79 -3.55 4.15
N ARG A 83 17.51 -2.52 4.58
CA ARG A 83 16.98 -1.51 5.51
C ARG A 83 15.84 -0.70 4.87
N LEU A 84 16.04 -0.20 3.64
CA LEU A 84 15.01 0.55 2.91
C LEU A 84 13.76 -0.29 2.68
N ASN A 85 13.93 -1.55 2.27
CA ASN A 85 12.79 -2.44 2.08
C ASN A 85 12.06 -2.73 3.41
N GLY A 86 12.80 -2.83 4.53
CA GLY A 86 12.21 -2.95 5.87
C GLY A 86 11.36 -1.74 6.25
N VAL A 87 11.88 -0.52 6.02
CA VAL A 87 11.12 0.72 6.22
C VAL A 87 9.90 0.76 5.32
N ASN A 88 10.04 0.38 4.04
CA ASN A 88 8.93 0.36 3.10
C ASN A 88 7.82 -0.62 3.53
N MET A 89 8.16 -1.77 4.10
CA MET A 89 7.17 -2.70 4.67
C MET A 89 6.37 -2.04 5.81
N LEU A 90 7.01 -1.27 6.69
CA LEU A 90 6.31 -0.55 7.76
C LEU A 90 5.38 0.54 7.19
N VAL A 91 5.85 1.30 6.21
CA VAL A 91 5.03 2.31 5.51
C VAL A 91 3.82 1.66 4.83
N MET A 92 4.03 0.52 4.17
CA MET A 92 2.96 -0.23 3.51
C MET A 92 1.93 -0.76 4.51
N LEU A 93 2.37 -1.30 5.66
CA LEU A 93 1.45 -1.73 6.71
C LEU A 93 0.66 -0.55 7.29
N ALA A 94 1.32 0.59 7.53
CA ALA A 94 0.65 1.82 7.96
C ALA A 94 -0.39 2.28 6.92
N ALA A 95 -0.07 2.21 5.62
CA ALA A 95 -0.98 2.55 4.54
C ALA A 95 -2.22 1.65 4.53
N LEU A 96 -2.05 0.34 4.67
CA LEU A 96 -3.14 -0.63 4.75
C LEU A 96 -4.03 -0.40 5.99
N ILE A 97 -3.42 -0.21 7.17
CA ILE A 97 -4.16 0.04 8.42
C ILE A 97 -4.94 1.35 8.32
N THR A 98 -4.32 2.40 7.79
CA THR A 98 -4.99 3.70 7.60
C THR A 98 -6.17 3.59 6.65
N MET A 99 -5.99 2.89 5.53
CA MET A 99 -7.01 2.75 4.49
C MET A 99 -8.19 1.88 4.94
N LEU A 100 -7.92 0.74 5.62
CA LEU A 100 -8.94 -0.26 5.93
C LEU A 100 -9.56 -0.10 7.32
N TYR A 101 -8.87 0.54 8.25
CA TYR A 101 -9.31 0.62 9.65
C TYR A 101 -9.42 2.07 10.17
N ILE A 102 -8.34 2.84 10.15
CA ILE A 102 -8.30 4.16 10.80
C ILE A 102 -9.29 5.12 10.13
N TYR A 103 -9.23 5.24 8.81
CA TYR A 103 -10.04 6.22 8.10
C TYR A 103 -11.53 5.85 8.08
N PRO A 104 -11.96 4.60 7.85
CA PRO A 104 -13.36 4.21 8.00
C PRO A 104 -13.92 4.52 9.38
N ASN A 105 -13.21 4.18 10.47
CA ASN A 105 -13.65 4.50 11.82
C ASN A 105 -13.79 6.02 12.04
N PHE A 106 -12.82 6.79 11.54
CA PHE A 106 -12.88 8.25 11.61
C PHE A 106 -14.10 8.83 10.90
N ILE A 107 -14.49 8.29 9.74
CA ILE A 107 -15.70 8.71 9.01
C ILE A 107 -16.95 8.42 9.87
N PHE A 108 -17.02 7.22 10.46
CA PHE A 108 -18.16 6.79 11.28
C PHE A 108 -18.27 7.59 12.59
N GLU A 109 -17.16 7.93 13.25
CA GLU A 109 -17.15 8.72 14.48
C GLU A 109 -17.59 10.17 14.26
N LYS A 110 -17.17 10.80 13.19
CA LYS A 110 -17.49 12.20 12.90
C LYS A 110 -18.95 12.47 12.56
N ARG A 111 -19.78 11.45 12.37
CA ARG A 111 -21.23 11.50 12.13
C ARG A 111 -21.76 12.55 11.15
N GLN A 112 -20.87 13.33 10.51
CA GLN A 112 -21.25 14.38 9.57
C GLN A 112 -21.65 13.84 8.20
N VAL A 113 -21.23 12.61 7.89
CA VAL A 113 -21.38 11.97 6.59
C VAL A 113 -22.22 10.70 6.69
N VAL A 114 -22.33 10.12 7.88
CA VAL A 114 -22.89 8.79 8.11
C VAL A 114 -24.03 8.85 9.11
N THR A 115 -25.23 8.45 8.70
CA THR A 115 -26.37 8.21 9.57
C THR A 115 -26.33 6.79 10.12
N SER A 116 -27.11 6.48 11.14
CA SER A 116 -27.18 5.16 11.78
C SER A 116 -27.58 4.01 10.85
N THR A 117 -28.02 4.32 9.64
CA THR A 117 -28.49 3.38 8.63
C THR A 117 -27.51 3.16 7.48
N THR A 118 -26.32 3.78 7.51
CA THR A 118 -25.33 3.65 6.42
C THR A 118 -24.26 2.61 6.75
N ALA A 119 -23.79 1.89 5.72
CA ALA A 119 -22.71 0.92 5.80
C ALA A 119 -21.61 1.24 4.79
N LEU A 120 -20.36 0.87 5.11
CA LEU A 120 -19.24 0.94 4.18
C LEU A 120 -19.11 -0.41 3.47
N GLU A 121 -19.29 -0.40 2.17
CA GLU A 121 -19.05 -1.56 1.30
C GLU A 121 -17.71 -1.40 0.59
N PHE A 122 -16.76 -2.27 0.90
CA PHE A 122 -15.46 -2.27 0.24
C PHE A 122 -15.56 -2.86 -1.16
N ASN A 123 -14.88 -2.23 -2.12
CA ASN A 123 -14.75 -2.76 -3.46
C ASN A 123 -13.92 -4.07 -3.42
N ARG A 124 -14.35 -5.11 -4.13
CA ARG A 124 -13.62 -6.39 -4.21
C ARG A 124 -12.19 -6.22 -4.75
N LEU A 125 -11.96 -5.24 -5.60
CA LEU A 125 -10.64 -4.92 -6.14
C LEU A 125 -9.66 -4.44 -5.07
N ILE A 126 -10.14 -4.05 -3.87
CA ILE A 126 -9.28 -3.63 -2.77
C ILE A 126 -8.34 -4.76 -2.29
N LEU A 127 -8.69 -6.02 -2.54
CA LEU A 127 -7.82 -7.16 -2.23
C LEU A 127 -6.47 -7.09 -2.97
N ILE A 128 -6.41 -6.39 -4.10
CA ILE A 128 -5.17 -6.14 -4.83
C ILE A 128 -4.18 -5.33 -3.97
N SER A 129 -4.66 -4.53 -3.03
CA SER A 129 -3.83 -3.76 -2.10
C SER A 129 -2.95 -4.62 -1.17
N LEU A 130 -3.26 -5.90 -1.03
CA LEU A 130 -2.43 -6.84 -0.26
C LEU A 130 -1.20 -7.31 -1.05
N VAL A 131 -1.24 -7.25 -2.38
CA VAL A 131 -0.15 -7.72 -3.25
C VAL A 131 1.18 -7.02 -2.97
N PRO A 132 1.25 -5.68 -2.80
CA PRO A 132 2.50 -5.01 -2.46
C PRO A 132 3.12 -5.49 -1.15
N ALA A 133 2.31 -5.74 -0.10
CA ALA A 133 2.81 -6.23 1.17
C ALA A 133 3.49 -7.60 1.03
N VAL A 134 2.85 -8.54 0.31
CA VAL A 134 3.41 -9.86 0.00
C VAL A 134 4.65 -9.73 -0.87
N SER A 135 4.62 -8.87 -1.90
CA SER A 135 5.76 -8.65 -2.81
C SER A 135 6.98 -8.09 -2.08
N LEU A 136 6.79 -7.11 -1.19
CA LEU A 136 7.86 -6.53 -0.36
C LEU A 136 8.46 -7.56 0.60
N TYR A 137 7.61 -8.42 1.20
CA TYR A 137 8.07 -9.51 2.06
C TYR A 137 8.95 -10.50 1.28
N LEU A 138 8.50 -10.95 0.10
CA LEU A 138 9.25 -11.85 -0.77
C LEU A 138 10.56 -11.19 -1.22
N ALA A 139 10.53 -9.93 -1.65
CA ALA A 139 11.73 -9.17 -2.00
C ALA A 139 12.74 -9.18 -0.86
N ASN A 140 12.32 -8.88 0.38
CA ASN A 140 13.18 -8.86 1.56
C ASN A 140 13.82 -10.24 1.82
N MET A 141 13.04 -11.31 1.68
CA MET A 141 13.52 -12.68 1.86
C MET A 141 14.62 -13.03 0.84
N PHE A 142 14.42 -12.66 -0.43
CA PHE A 142 15.41 -12.92 -1.49
C PHE A 142 16.67 -12.06 -1.32
N ILE A 143 16.55 -10.77 -0.94
CA ILE A 143 17.68 -9.89 -0.68
C ILE A 143 18.53 -10.45 0.47
N LYS A 144 17.94 -10.84 1.59
CA LYS A 144 18.64 -11.44 2.74
C LYS A 144 19.32 -12.76 2.36
N LYS A 145 18.67 -13.60 1.56
CA LYS A 145 19.26 -14.87 1.08
C LYS A 145 20.49 -14.63 0.22
N ASP A 146 20.46 -13.60 -0.62
CA ASP A 146 21.58 -13.24 -1.49
C ASP A 146 22.75 -12.62 -0.68
N GLU A 147 22.46 -11.78 0.29
CA GLU A 147 23.46 -11.21 1.22
C GLU A 147 24.20 -12.32 1.99
N LYS A 148 23.46 -13.32 2.50
CA LYS A 148 24.07 -14.46 3.20
C LYS A 148 25.05 -15.24 2.31
N LYS A 149 24.73 -15.45 1.02
CA LYS A 149 25.60 -16.14 0.08
C LYS A 149 26.90 -15.37 -0.18
N VAL A 150 26.81 -14.06 -0.33
CA VAL A 150 28.00 -13.20 -0.54
C VAL A 150 28.90 -13.24 0.67
N ARG A 151 28.34 -13.02 1.88
CA ARG A 151 29.12 -13.10 3.13
C ARG A 151 29.77 -14.46 3.36
N ALA A 152 29.12 -15.55 2.93
CA ALA A 152 29.71 -16.89 3.01
C ALA A 152 30.92 -17.04 2.03
N ALA A 153 30.81 -16.52 0.83
CA ALA A 153 31.90 -16.51 -0.15
C ALA A 153 33.11 -15.68 0.31
N ASP A 154 32.85 -14.51 0.93
CA ASP A 154 33.90 -13.63 1.44
C ASP A 154 34.69 -14.24 2.65
N ARG A 155 34.06 -15.16 3.41
CA ARG A 155 34.73 -15.88 4.51
C ARG A 155 35.64 -17.03 4.05
N LEU A 156 35.45 -17.50 2.82
CA LEU A 156 36.23 -18.59 2.24
C LEU A 156 37.46 -18.08 1.45
N ARG A 157 37.63 -16.80 1.36
CA ARG A 157 38.73 -16.12 0.66
C ARG A 157 39.69 -15.48 1.64
#